data_cbb4bb228500074dc0813445436369af
#
_entry.id   cbb4bb228500074dc0813445436369af
#
_cell.length_a   1.000
_cell.length_b   1.000
_cell.length_c   1.000
_cell.angle_alpha   90.00
_cell.angle_beta   90.00
_cell.angle_gamma   90.00
#
_symmetry.space_group_name_H-M   'P 1'
#
loop_
_entity.id
_entity.type
_entity.pdbx_description
1 polymer ?
#
loop_
_entity_poly.entity_id
_entity_poly.type
_entity_poly.pdbx_seq_one_letter_code
_entity_poly.pdbx_strand_id
1 'polypeptide(L)'
;KNGYIAVYSRRKDYHSVLKGRLKQISSKLVSKYKSNVKVFVDTAPLMEKPIAHKAGIGWQGKHTNLVSRKFGSWLLLGVILIDRKLDIEKVHNDNCGTCNKCISICPTNAIIEPYKLDARKCISYLTIEHKDQIPIEYRKHIGNRIFGCDDCLAICPWNSFAIEANDNKLDENSKINLMPLNTWLSLNDQKFREITSGTTIKRTGYIRMMRNCLIAAGNSKDISLIKKIKSFLNSEYDMLRGASVWALKQLLTSNDFENLKKKHLNYEKSIEV
;
A
#
# COMPACT_ATOMS: atom_id res chain seq x y z
N LYS A 1 -8.43 -7.47 16.88
CA LYS A 1 -7.37 -6.54 16.42
C LYS A 1 -7.62 -6.14 14.96
N ASN A 2 -7.26 -4.92 14.57
CA ASN A 2 -7.53 -4.38 13.24
C ASN A 2 -6.31 -4.56 12.33
N GLY A 3 -6.58 -4.83 11.04
CA GLY A 3 -5.56 -4.73 10.01
C GLY A 3 -5.26 -3.26 9.68
N TYR A 4 -3.97 -2.93 9.47
CA TYR A 4 -3.58 -1.59 9.04
C TYR A 4 -3.68 -1.46 7.51
N ILE A 5 -4.33 -0.40 7.08
CA ILE A 5 -4.45 -0.01 5.67
C ILE A 5 -3.81 1.35 5.50
N ALA A 6 -2.98 1.50 4.48
CA ALA A 6 -2.32 2.77 4.16
C ALA A 6 -3.33 3.91 3.99
N VAL A 7 -2.99 5.09 4.49
CA VAL A 7 -3.89 6.24 4.61
C VAL A 7 -4.54 6.60 3.27
N TYR A 8 -3.79 6.57 2.18
CA TYR A 8 -4.32 6.91 0.86
C TYR A 8 -5.44 5.96 0.39
N SER A 9 -5.46 4.73 0.90
CA SER A 9 -6.41 3.66 0.49
C SER A 9 -7.68 3.61 1.34
N ARG A 10 -7.72 4.35 2.43
CA ARG A 10 -8.89 4.44 3.32
C ARG A 10 -10.03 5.27 2.73
N ARG A 11 -9.84 5.78 1.54
CA ARG A 11 -10.68 6.78 0.86
C ARG A 11 -11.18 6.25 -0.48
N LYS A 12 -11.96 7.04 -1.19
CA LYS A 12 -12.26 6.76 -2.61
C LYS A 12 -10.97 6.64 -3.41
N ASP A 13 -11.03 5.82 -4.46
CA ASP A 13 -9.90 5.63 -5.37
C ASP A 13 -9.44 6.98 -5.95
N TYR A 14 -8.28 7.43 -5.49
CA TYR A 14 -7.71 8.73 -5.88
C TYR A 14 -7.44 8.84 -7.38
N HIS A 15 -7.20 7.73 -8.07
CA HIS A 15 -7.02 7.73 -9.52
C HIS A 15 -8.23 8.35 -10.22
N SER A 16 -9.44 7.97 -9.80
CA SER A 16 -10.68 8.51 -10.37
C SER A 16 -10.92 9.97 -9.99
N VAL A 17 -10.65 10.32 -8.72
CA VAL A 17 -10.85 11.67 -8.20
C VAL A 17 -9.90 12.65 -8.88
N LEU A 18 -8.59 12.36 -8.86
CA LEU A 18 -7.59 13.23 -9.48
C LEU A 18 -7.77 13.31 -11.00
N LYS A 19 -8.00 12.18 -11.67
CA LYS A 19 -8.24 12.17 -13.12
C LYS A 19 -9.41 13.07 -13.51
N GLY A 20 -10.50 13.07 -12.71
CA GLY A 20 -11.60 13.98 -12.89
C GLY A 20 -11.20 15.46 -12.76
N ARG A 21 -10.41 15.81 -11.74
CA ARG A 21 -9.91 17.17 -11.52
C ARG A 21 -8.95 17.62 -12.65
N LEU A 22 -8.03 16.74 -13.02
CA LEU A 22 -7.09 17.02 -14.11
C LEU A 22 -7.80 17.23 -15.45
N LYS A 23 -8.87 16.46 -15.76
CA LYS A 23 -9.68 16.68 -16.95
C LYS A 23 -10.35 18.05 -16.97
N GLN A 24 -10.85 18.52 -15.81
CA GLN A 24 -11.45 19.87 -15.71
C GLN A 24 -10.41 20.96 -15.99
N ILE A 25 -9.20 20.82 -15.44
CA ILE A 25 -8.07 21.75 -15.72
C ILE A 25 -7.69 21.68 -17.19
N SER A 26 -7.57 20.47 -17.74
CA SER A 26 -7.21 20.24 -19.14
C SER A 26 -8.22 20.87 -20.11
N SER A 27 -9.51 20.77 -19.85
CA SER A 27 -10.54 21.43 -20.67
C SER A 27 -10.35 22.93 -20.73
N LYS A 28 -9.99 23.57 -19.60
CA LYS A 28 -9.69 25.00 -19.56
C LYS A 28 -8.41 25.32 -20.36
N LEU A 29 -7.37 24.48 -20.27
CA LEU A 29 -6.13 24.67 -21.02
C LEU A 29 -6.37 24.54 -22.53
N VAL A 30 -7.11 23.52 -22.95
CA VAL A 30 -7.49 23.32 -24.37
C VAL A 30 -8.26 24.54 -24.89
N SER A 31 -9.27 24.97 -24.16
CA SER A 31 -10.10 26.14 -24.54
C SER A 31 -9.27 27.40 -24.69
N LYS A 32 -8.41 27.69 -23.69
CA LYS A 32 -7.62 28.92 -23.63
C LYS A 32 -6.47 28.94 -24.65
N TYR A 33 -5.76 27.82 -24.80
CA TYR A 33 -4.51 27.79 -25.53
C TYR A 33 -4.56 27.00 -26.85
N LYS A 34 -5.72 26.34 -27.15
CA LYS A 34 -5.88 25.48 -28.34
C LYS A 34 -4.82 24.38 -28.45
N SER A 35 -4.36 23.90 -27.31
CA SER A 35 -3.27 22.90 -27.18
C SER A 35 -3.84 21.51 -26.99
N ASN A 36 -3.09 20.48 -27.43
CA ASN A 36 -3.39 19.10 -27.08
C ASN A 36 -2.92 18.81 -25.65
N VAL A 37 -3.73 18.05 -24.89
CA VAL A 37 -3.39 17.69 -23.52
C VAL A 37 -3.66 16.21 -23.25
N LYS A 38 -2.86 15.60 -22.38
CA LYS A 38 -3.06 14.23 -21.90
C LYS A 38 -2.84 14.16 -20.40
N VAL A 39 -3.75 13.50 -19.68
CA VAL A 39 -3.73 13.41 -18.21
C VAL A 39 -3.35 12.01 -17.74
N PHE A 40 -2.55 11.94 -16.67
CA PHE A 40 -2.08 10.70 -16.06
C PHE A 40 -2.18 10.78 -14.55
N VAL A 41 -2.52 9.67 -13.93
CA VAL A 41 -2.54 9.46 -12.48
C VAL A 41 -2.11 8.02 -12.24
N ASP A 42 -0.86 7.78 -11.94
CA ASP A 42 -0.27 6.49 -11.51
C ASP A 42 -0.64 5.24 -12.37
N THR A 43 -1.15 5.43 -13.57
CA THR A 43 -1.63 4.34 -14.43
C THR A 43 -0.89 4.25 -15.76
N ALA A 44 0.22 4.95 -15.88
CA ALA A 44 1.06 4.95 -17.08
C ALA A 44 2.54 4.86 -16.67
N PRO A 45 3.43 4.43 -17.58
CA PRO A 45 4.87 4.34 -17.32
C PRO A 45 5.52 5.74 -17.31
N LEU A 46 5.01 6.64 -16.48
CA LEU A 46 5.57 7.96 -16.24
C LEU A 46 6.25 8.02 -14.88
N MET A 47 7.39 8.67 -14.85
CA MET A 47 8.12 8.91 -13.60
C MET A 47 7.56 10.17 -12.90
N GLU A 48 6.38 10.07 -12.31
CA GLU A 48 5.63 11.21 -11.78
C GLU A 48 6.39 11.99 -10.70
N LYS A 49 7.13 11.31 -9.83
CA LYS A 49 7.92 11.96 -8.77
C LYS A 49 9.05 12.84 -9.33
N PRO A 50 9.90 12.36 -10.25
CA PRO A 50 10.89 13.22 -10.93
C PRO A 50 10.26 14.37 -11.74
N ILE A 51 9.11 14.14 -12.38
CA ILE A 51 8.37 15.19 -13.11
C ILE A 51 7.90 16.27 -12.11
N ALA A 52 7.31 15.88 -11.00
CA ALA A 52 6.85 16.79 -9.95
C ALA A 52 8.01 17.57 -9.33
N HIS A 53 9.18 16.95 -9.15
CA HIS A 53 10.39 17.65 -8.72
C HIS A 53 10.83 18.73 -9.74
N LYS A 54 10.90 18.37 -11.02
CA LYS A 54 11.22 19.33 -12.09
C LYS A 54 10.18 20.44 -12.24
N ALA A 55 8.93 20.16 -11.91
CA ALA A 55 7.85 21.13 -11.91
C ALA A 55 7.84 22.05 -10.66
N GLY A 56 8.85 21.97 -9.79
CA GLY A 56 8.95 22.85 -8.61
C GLY A 56 7.96 22.55 -7.49
N ILE A 57 7.30 21.37 -7.46
CA ILE A 57 6.35 21.01 -6.40
C ILE A 57 7.06 20.65 -5.10
N GLY A 58 8.25 20.06 -5.20
CA GLY A 58 9.06 19.62 -4.07
C GLY A 58 10.33 18.91 -4.52
N TRP A 59 10.89 18.08 -3.66
CA TRP A 59 12.07 17.26 -3.97
C TRP A 59 11.78 15.79 -3.68
N GLN A 60 12.53 14.91 -4.31
CA GLN A 60 12.47 13.50 -3.99
C GLN A 60 13.26 13.23 -2.71
N GLY A 61 12.58 12.86 -1.62
CA GLY A 61 13.19 12.62 -0.33
C GLY A 61 14.00 11.31 -0.27
N LYS A 62 14.75 11.11 0.83
CA LYS A 62 15.55 9.88 1.05
C LYS A 62 14.72 8.60 1.03
N HIS A 63 13.42 8.68 1.32
CA HIS A 63 12.45 7.56 1.21
C HIS A 63 11.89 7.38 -0.21
N THR A 64 12.44 8.04 -1.22
CA THR A 64 12.06 8.00 -2.64
C THR A 64 10.67 8.55 -2.99
N ASN A 65 9.91 9.06 -2.03
CA ASN A 65 8.66 9.78 -2.29
C ASN A 65 8.91 11.29 -2.39
N LEU A 66 7.97 12.00 -3.03
CA LEU A 66 8.04 13.47 -3.13
C LEU A 66 7.79 14.09 -1.75
N VAL A 67 8.54 15.15 -1.44
CA VAL A 67 8.37 15.96 -0.24
C VAL A 67 8.19 17.41 -0.66
N SER A 68 7.19 18.08 -0.13
CA SER A 68 6.91 19.48 -0.34
C SER A 68 7.08 20.28 0.94
N ARG A 69 7.65 21.47 0.85
CA ARG A 69 7.72 22.39 2.00
C ARG A 69 6.34 22.77 2.52
N LYS A 70 5.35 22.89 1.61
CA LYS A 70 4.00 23.35 1.93
C LYS A 70 3.07 22.21 2.35
N PHE A 71 3.23 21.04 1.74
CA PHE A 71 2.25 19.95 1.86
C PHE A 71 2.80 18.68 2.50
N GLY A 72 4.07 18.66 2.93
CA GLY A 72 4.70 17.49 3.50
C GLY A 72 4.93 16.37 2.48
N SER A 73 4.84 15.11 2.91
CA SER A 73 5.09 13.93 2.08
C SER A 73 3.83 13.10 1.75
N TRP A 74 2.67 13.49 2.26
CA TRP A 74 1.37 12.83 2.00
C TRP A 74 0.74 13.35 0.71
N LEU A 75 1.43 13.16 -0.42
CA LEU A 75 1.02 13.71 -1.71
C LEU A 75 0.50 12.63 -2.65
N LEU A 76 -0.61 12.93 -3.30
CA LEU A 76 -1.11 12.21 -4.46
C LEU A 76 -0.77 13.03 -5.70
N LEU A 77 -0.12 12.41 -6.68
CA LEU A 77 0.39 13.09 -7.86
C LEU A 77 -0.51 12.87 -9.07
N GLY A 78 -0.53 13.86 -9.95
CA GLY A 78 -1.15 13.76 -11.25
C GLY A 78 -0.39 14.63 -12.25
N VAL A 79 -0.35 14.20 -13.50
CA VAL A 79 0.43 14.85 -14.57
C VAL A 79 -0.49 15.26 -15.71
N ILE A 80 -0.32 16.47 -16.20
CA ILE A 80 -0.90 16.95 -17.46
C ILE A 80 0.27 17.19 -18.41
N LEU A 81 0.32 16.44 -19.51
CA LEU A 81 1.20 16.74 -20.64
C LEU A 81 0.47 17.68 -21.59
N ILE A 82 1.17 18.69 -22.07
CA ILE A 82 0.65 19.70 -22.98
C ILE A 82 1.69 19.95 -24.09
N ASP A 83 1.24 20.10 -25.33
CA ASP A 83 2.07 20.38 -26.50
C ASP A 83 2.50 21.84 -26.61
N ARG A 84 2.82 22.46 -25.47
CA ARG A 84 3.19 23.86 -25.38
C ARG A 84 4.42 24.04 -24.49
N LYS A 85 5.31 24.93 -24.86
CA LYS A 85 6.40 25.37 -23.99
C LYS A 85 5.83 26.07 -22.76
N LEU A 86 6.23 25.60 -21.59
CA LEU A 86 5.90 26.20 -20.30
C LEU A 86 7.16 26.80 -19.69
N ASP A 87 6.98 27.88 -18.95
CA ASP A 87 8.04 28.40 -18.11
C ASP A 87 8.30 27.42 -16.98
N ILE A 88 9.57 27.14 -16.74
CA ILE A 88 10.00 26.19 -15.70
C ILE A 88 10.17 26.97 -14.41
N GLU A 89 9.44 26.58 -13.39
CA GLU A 89 9.65 27.13 -12.05
C GLU A 89 10.99 26.68 -11.47
N LYS A 90 11.47 27.40 -10.46
CA LYS A 90 12.71 27.07 -9.79
C LYS A 90 12.58 25.71 -9.09
N VAL A 91 13.43 24.77 -9.47
CA VAL A 91 13.48 23.44 -8.86
C VAL A 91 13.89 23.57 -7.39
N HIS A 92 13.20 22.86 -6.50
CA HIS A 92 13.56 22.82 -5.09
C HIS A 92 14.81 21.97 -4.88
N ASN A 93 15.75 22.51 -4.10
CA ASN A 93 16.87 21.71 -3.60
C ASN A 93 16.36 20.65 -2.61
N ASP A 94 17.13 19.60 -2.43
CA ASP A 94 16.90 18.62 -1.37
C ASP A 94 17.04 19.29 0.01
N ASN A 95 16.07 19.03 0.88
CA ASN A 95 16.05 19.54 2.25
C ASN A 95 15.96 18.40 3.28
N CYS A 96 16.35 17.17 2.92
CA CYS A 96 16.47 16.06 3.87
C CYS A 96 17.67 16.25 4.82
N GLY A 97 18.73 16.94 4.38
CA GLY A 97 19.91 17.20 5.19
C GLY A 97 20.50 15.94 5.83
N THR A 98 20.84 15.98 7.10
CA THR A 98 21.36 14.84 7.87
C THR A 98 20.29 13.87 8.37
N CYS A 99 19.00 14.17 8.22
CA CYS A 99 17.91 13.35 8.73
C CYS A 99 17.86 11.97 8.02
N ASN A 100 17.80 10.87 8.81
CA ASN A 100 17.70 9.50 8.34
C ASN A 100 16.50 8.74 8.95
N LYS A 101 15.52 9.45 9.55
CA LYS A 101 14.39 8.84 10.26
C LYS A 101 13.63 7.81 9.41
N CYS A 102 13.37 8.11 8.12
CA CYS A 102 12.66 7.20 7.21
C CYS A 102 13.43 5.91 6.92
N ILE A 103 14.77 5.96 6.91
CA ILE A 103 15.62 4.79 6.72
C ILE A 103 15.55 3.91 7.96
N SER A 104 15.75 4.51 9.14
CA SER A 104 15.78 3.79 10.42
C SER A 104 14.45 3.15 10.80
N ILE A 105 13.31 3.74 10.41
CA ILE A 105 11.97 3.22 10.74
C ILE A 105 11.52 2.08 9.83
N CYS A 106 12.16 1.87 8.67
CA CYS A 106 11.72 0.90 7.68
C CYS A 106 11.84 -0.53 8.23
N PRO A 107 10.72 -1.27 8.46
CA PRO A 107 10.76 -2.54 9.16
C PRO A 107 11.51 -3.65 8.42
N THR A 108 11.63 -3.53 7.10
CA THR A 108 12.27 -4.50 6.21
C THR A 108 13.58 -4.00 5.62
N ASN A 109 14.08 -2.85 6.07
CA ASN A 109 15.26 -2.20 5.51
C ASN A 109 15.19 -2.07 3.97
N ALA A 110 14.00 -1.75 3.45
CA ALA A 110 13.78 -1.58 2.02
C ALA A 110 14.47 -0.34 1.46
N ILE A 111 14.64 0.73 2.27
CA ILE A 111 15.44 1.90 1.91
C ILE A 111 16.89 1.55 2.21
N ILE A 112 17.61 1.07 1.20
CA ILE A 112 18.95 0.50 1.34
C ILE A 112 20.04 1.56 1.54
N GLU A 113 19.81 2.74 1.02
CA GLU A 113 20.60 3.95 1.21
C GLU A 113 19.76 5.18 0.90
N PRO A 114 20.16 6.40 1.24
CA PRO A 114 19.44 7.61 0.88
C PRO A 114 19.08 7.64 -0.60
N TYR A 115 17.79 7.91 -0.91
CA TYR A 115 17.23 8.00 -2.27
C TYR A 115 17.18 6.68 -3.05
N LYS A 116 17.46 5.54 -2.41
CA LYS A 116 17.50 4.24 -3.07
C LYS A 116 16.67 3.20 -2.32
N LEU A 117 15.67 2.68 -3.00
CA LEU A 117 14.71 1.71 -2.47
C LEU A 117 14.83 0.38 -3.22
N ASP A 118 14.96 -0.73 -2.48
CA ASP A 118 14.69 -2.06 -3.02
C ASP A 118 13.19 -2.36 -2.85
N ALA A 119 12.42 -2.22 -3.93
CA ALA A 119 10.98 -2.44 -3.92
C ALA A 119 10.60 -3.86 -3.48
N ARG A 120 11.43 -4.87 -3.76
CA ARG A 120 11.18 -6.28 -3.40
C ARG A 120 11.09 -6.51 -1.89
N LYS A 121 11.68 -5.61 -1.10
CA LYS A 121 11.65 -5.61 0.36
C LYS A 121 10.54 -4.69 0.92
N CYS A 122 10.02 -3.76 0.11
CA CYS A 122 9.06 -2.76 0.58
C CYS A 122 7.71 -3.40 0.92
N ILE A 123 7.22 -3.21 2.16
CA ILE A 123 5.93 -3.76 2.60
C ILE A 123 4.78 -3.27 1.72
N SER A 124 4.84 -2.03 1.24
CA SER A 124 3.83 -1.52 0.32
C SER A 124 3.79 -2.34 -0.97
N TYR A 125 4.93 -2.60 -1.59
CA TYR A 125 5.02 -3.48 -2.76
C TYR A 125 4.56 -4.91 -2.45
N LEU A 126 5.05 -5.50 -1.35
CA LEU A 126 4.74 -6.89 -0.96
C LEU A 126 3.23 -7.10 -0.72
N THR A 127 2.54 -6.11 -0.16
CA THR A 127 1.11 -6.23 0.17
C THR A 127 0.17 -5.79 -0.96
N ILE A 128 0.66 -5.02 -1.93
CA ILE A 128 -0.17 -4.47 -3.02
C ILE A 128 0.12 -5.15 -4.36
N GLU A 129 1.40 -5.22 -4.76
CA GLU A 129 1.80 -5.59 -6.13
C GLU A 129 2.30 -7.03 -6.24
N HIS A 130 2.99 -7.53 -5.21
CA HIS A 130 3.58 -8.87 -5.23
C HIS A 130 2.49 -9.96 -5.35
N LYS A 131 2.62 -10.80 -6.38
CA LYS A 131 1.56 -11.76 -6.78
C LYS A 131 1.68 -13.11 -6.08
N ASP A 132 2.88 -13.46 -5.63
CA ASP A 132 3.21 -14.79 -5.09
C ASP A 132 3.21 -14.81 -3.56
N GLN A 133 3.70 -15.89 -2.97
CA GLN A 133 3.95 -16.00 -1.53
C GLN A 133 4.90 -14.87 -1.06
N ILE A 134 4.54 -14.19 0.01
CA ILE A 134 5.47 -13.24 0.63
C ILE A 134 6.62 -14.03 1.29
N PRO A 135 7.89 -13.69 1.01
CA PRO A 135 9.03 -14.38 1.63
C PRO A 135 8.94 -14.41 3.16
N ILE A 136 9.29 -15.54 3.73
CA ILE A 136 9.08 -15.83 5.17
C ILE A 136 9.80 -14.79 6.05
N GLU A 137 10.98 -14.35 5.65
CA GLU A 137 11.79 -13.35 6.35
C GLU A 137 11.08 -12.01 6.54
N TYR A 138 10.16 -11.63 5.64
CA TYR A 138 9.43 -10.36 5.76
C TYR A 138 8.12 -10.46 6.52
N ARG A 139 7.54 -11.67 6.68
CA ARG A 139 6.19 -11.83 7.24
C ARG A 139 6.04 -11.25 8.65
N LYS A 140 7.03 -11.45 9.52
CA LYS A 140 7.03 -10.84 10.88
C LYS A 140 7.11 -9.31 10.83
N HIS A 141 7.93 -8.78 9.94
CA HIS A 141 8.14 -7.34 9.77
C HIS A 141 6.91 -6.60 9.20
N ILE A 142 6.04 -7.30 8.48
CA ILE A 142 4.76 -6.75 8.01
C ILE A 142 3.87 -6.33 9.19
N GLY A 143 3.94 -7.02 10.32
CA GLY A 143 3.11 -6.72 11.47
C GLY A 143 1.62 -6.89 11.14
N ASN A 144 0.82 -5.85 11.41
CA ASN A 144 -0.62 -5.85 11.12
C ASN A 144 -0.99 -5.19 9.78
N ARG A 145 -0.03 -4.88 8.91
CA ARG A 145 -0.27 -4.19 7.63
C ARG A 145 -0.87 -5.17 6.62
N ILE A 146 -2.13 -4.93 6.26
CA ILE A 146 -2.85 -5.76 5.28
C ILE A 146 -2.87 -5.13 3.89
N PHE A 147 -2.63 -3.81 3.78
CA PHE A 147 -2.55 -3.09 2.52
C PHE A 147 -1.68 -1.85 2.65
N GLY A 148 -0.53 -1.83 1.98
CA GLY A 148 0.40 -0.70 2.01
C GLY A 148 1.18 -0.55 3.31
N CYS A 149 1.99 0.49 3.37
CA CYS A 149 2.82 0.85 4.51
C CYS A 149 3.15 2.33 4.42
N ASP A 150 2.98 3.05 5.51
CA ASP A 150 3.20 4.50 5.55
C ASP A 150 4.34 4.92 6.47
N ASP A 151 5.08 3.98 7.07
CA ASP A 151 6.04 4.26 8.13
C ASP A 151 7.06 5.35 7.74
N CYS A 152 7.62 5.26 6.53
CA CYS A 152 8.59 6.23 6.05
C CYS A 152 7.97 7.61 5.76
N LEU A 153 6.69 7.65 5.37
CA LEU A 153 5.96 8.91 5.21
C LEU A 153 5.60 9.51 6.56
N ALA A 154 5.01 8.70 7.45
CA ALA A 154 4.53 9.14 8.76
C ALA A 154 5.62 9.76 9.64
N ILE A 155 6.84 9.20 9.59
CA ILE A 155 7.97 9.70 10.39
C ILE A 155 8.63 10.97 9.80
N CYS A 156 8.29 11.36 8.57
CA CYS A 156 8.95 12.48 7.91
C CYS A 156 8.65 13.79 8.64
N PRO A 157 9.70 14.53 9.11
CA PRO A 157 9.49 15.76 9.88
C PRO A 157 8.82 16.87 9.06
N TRP A 158 8.89 16.81 7.73
CA TRP A 158 8.22 17.77 6.85
C TRP A 158 6.69 17.69 6.90
N ASN A 159 6.12 16.63 7.47
CA ASN A 159 4.68 16.53 7.68
C ASN A 159 4.16 17.45 8.79
N SER A 160 5.02 17.97 9.66
CA SER A 160 4.62 18.97 10.65
C SER A 160 4.16 20.29 10.01
N PHE A 161 4.53 20.53 8.76
CA PHE A 161 4.10 21.68 7.97
C PHE A 161 2.99 21.34 6.95
N ALA A 162 2.53 20.10 6.93
CA ALA A 162 1.52 19.66 5.97
C ALA A 162 0.17 20.36 6.24
N ILE A 163 -0.45 20.78 5.16
CA ILE A 163 -1.82 21.32 5.19
C ILE A 163 -2.75 20.19 4.79
N GLU A 164 -3.76 19.92 5.60
CA GLU A 164 -4.77 18.91 5.29
C GLU A 164 -5.51 19.22 3.99
N ALA A 165 -5.75 18.18 3.20
CA ALA A 165 -6.56 18.31 2.00
C ALA A 165 -8.02 18.55 2.39
N ASN A 166 -8.61 19.58 1.83
CA ASN A 166 -10.04 19.89 1.99
C ASN A 166 -10.80 19.48 0.71
N ASP A 167 -10.89 18.18 0.45
CA ASP A 167 -11.69 17.63 -0.68
C ASP A 167 -12.58 16.51 -0.16
N ASN A 168 -13.87 16.79 -0.02
CA ASN A 168 -14.91 15.86 0.47
C ASN A 168 -14.98 14.55 -0.35
N LYS A 169 -14.44 14.53 -1.58
CA LYS A 169 -14.33 13.29 -2.37
C LYS A 169 -13.22 12.36 -1.89
N LEU A 170 -12.33 12.86 -1.04
CA LEU A 170 -11.26 12.10 -0.40
C LEU A 170 -11.51 11.84 1.08
N ASP A 171 -12.76 11.95 1.55
CA ASP A 171 -13.13 11.61 2.92
C ASP A 171 -12.93 10.12 3.21
N GLU A 172 -12.59 9.81 4.44
CA GLU A 172 -12.31 8.44 4.85
C GLU A 172 -13.55 7.54 4.77
N ASN A 173 -13.37 6.34 4.26
CA ASN A 173 -14.37 5.29 4.29
C ASN A 173 -14.29 4.53 5.62
N SER A 174 -15.13 4.92 6.59
CA SER A 174 -15.16 4.33 7.92
C SER A 174 -15.41 2.81 7.95
N LYS A 175 -16.12 2.27 6.94
CA LYS A 175 -16.43 0.83 6.85
C LYS A 175 -15.18 -0.03 6.68
N ILE A 176 -14.16 0.49 6.00
CA ILE A 176 -12.92 -0.25 5.70
C ILE A 176 -11.86 0.03 6.75
N ASN A 177 -11.78 1.28 7.21
CA ASN A 177 -10.65 1.79 8.00
C ASN A 177 -10.47 1.07 9.35
N LEU A 178 -11.55 0.68 10.01
CA LEU A 178 -11.54 0.06 11.34
C LEU A 178 -11.99 -1.40 11.33
N MET A 179 -12.04 -2.05 10.18
CA MET A 179 -12.54 -3.42 10.08
C MET A 179 -11.59 -4.40 10.76
N PRO A 180 -12.10 -5.21 11.73
CA PRO A 180 -11.31 -6.21 12.43
C PRO A 180 -10.79 -7.31 11.47
N LEU A 181 -9.63 -7.90 11.79
CA LEU A 181 -9.07 -9.02 11.03
C LEU A 181 -10.03 -10.20 10.92
N ASN A 182 -10.79 -10.48 11.99
CA ASN A 182 -11.80 -11.54 11.96
C ASN A 182 -12.87 -11.29 10.90
N THR A 183 -13.30 -10.04 10.74
CA THR A 183 -14.26 -9.64 9.69
C THR A 183 -13.65 -9.79 8.29
N TRP A 184 -12.41 -9.31 8.08
CA TRP A 184 -11.70 -9.51 6.82
C TRP A 184 -11.59 -10.97 6.42
N LEU A 185 -11.15 -11.84 7.35
CA LEU A 185 -11.00 -13.28 7.13
C LEU A 185 -12.34 -14.01 6.96
N SER A 186 -13.47 -13.35 7.21
CA SER A 186 -14.82 -13.91 7.03
C SER A 186 -15.44 -13.56 5.67
N LEU A 187 -14.79 -12.71 4.89
CA LEU A 187 -15.27 -12.33 3.57
C LEU A 187 -15.06 -13.46 2.56
N ASN A 188 -16.00 -13.60 1.64
CA ASN A 188 -15.79 -14.28 0.37
C ASN A 188 -15.46 -13.27 -0.73
N ASP A 189 -15.10 -13.72 -1.94
CA ASP A 189 -14.71 -12.85 -3.05
C ASP A 189 -15.82 -11.83 -3.41
N GLN A 190 -17.08 -12.26 -3.42
CA GLN A 190 -18.20 -11.36 -3.73
C GLN A 190 -18.29 -10.21 -2.72
N LYS A 191 -18.34 -10.51 -1.43
CA LYS A 191 -18.41 -9.49 -0.37
C LYS A 191 -17.17 -8.61 -0.33
N PHE A 192 -16.00 -9.18 -0.58
CA PHE A 192 -14.77 -8.40 -0.72
C PHE A 192 -14.91 -7.35 -1.82
N ARG A 193 -15.37 -7.74 -3.02
CA ARG A 193 -15.57 -6.82 -4.16
C ARG A 193 -16.62 -5.75 -3.89
N GLU A 194 -17.68 -6.08 -3.17
CA GLU A 194 -18.72 -5.15 -2.76
C GLU A 194 -18.17 -4.09 -1.80
N ILE A 195 -17.51 -4.52 -0.72
CA ILE A 195 -16.99 -3.62 0.33
C ILE A 195 -15.86 -2.72 -0.20
N THR A 196 -14.99 -3.26 -1.05
CA THR A 196 -13.83 -2.52 -1.59
C THR A 196 -14.15 -1.75 -2.87
N SER A 197 -15.41 -1.77 -3.31
CA SER A 197 -15.84 -1.04 -4.51
C SER A 197 -15.51 0.46 -4.40
N GLY A 198 -14.94 1.03 -5.46
CA GLY A 198 -14.53 2.43 -5.49
C GLY A 198 -13.30 2.79 -4.66
N THR A 199 -12.55 1.79 -4.17
CA THR A 199 -11.28 1.98 -3.46
C THR A 199 -10.12 1.35 -4.22
N THR A 200 -8.90 1.76 -3.90
CA THR A 200 -7.67 1.17 -4.47
C THR A 200 -7.47 -0.29 -4.06
N ILE A 201 -8.03 -0.71 -2.92
CA ILE A 201 -7.92 -2.07 -2.37
C ILE A 201 -8.50 -3.11 -3.33
N LYS A 202 -9.56 -2.77 -4.05
CA LYS A 202 -10.21 -3.68 -5.01
C LYS A 202 -9.24 -4.27 -6.02
N ARG A 203 -8.21 -3.51 -6.42
CA ARG A 203 -7.22 -3.93 -7.43
C ARG A 203 -6.31 -5.06 -6.95
N THR A 204 -6.11 -5.20 -5.65
CA THR A 204 -5.31 -6.29 -5.08
C THR A 204 -5.96 -7.65 -5.34
N GLY A 205 -7.28 -7.69 -5.37
CA GLY A 205 -8.06 -8.93 -5.48
C GLY A 205 -8.15 -9.69 -4.15
N TYR A 206 -9.13 -10.56 -4.08
CA TYR A 206 -9.47 -11.31 -2.87
C TYR A 206 -8.30 -12.16 -2.34
N ILE A 207 -7.65 -12.93 -3.20
CA ILE A 207 -6.62 -13.90 -2.80
C ILE A 207 -5.44 -13.21 -2.12
N ARG A 208 -4.88 -12.16 -2.76
CA ARG A 208 -3.75 -11.42 -2.17
C ARG A 208 -4.14 -10.70 -0.88
N MET A 209 -5.36 -10.15 -0.82
CA MET A 209 -5.85 -9.52 0.40
C MET A 209 -5.99 -10.53 1.54
N MET A 210 -6.51 -11.72 1.29
CA MET A 210 -6.61 -12.78 2.30
C MET A 210 -5.23 -13.27 2.74
N ARG A 211 -4.27 -13.43 1.82
CA ARG A 211 -2.86 -13.71 2.15
C ARG A 211 -2.32 -12.69 3.17
N ASN A 212 -2.53 -11.42 2.91
CA ASN A 212 -2.05 -10.34 3.78
C ASN A 212 -2.76 -10.36 5.15
N CYS A 213 -4.08 -10.60 5.16
CA CYS A 213 -4.86 -10.73 6.40
C CYS A 213 -4.42 -11.92 7.24
N LEU A 214 -4.09 -13.06 6.61
CA LEU A 214 -3.57 -14.25 7.30
C LEU A 214 -2.21 -13.98 7.94
N ILE A 215 -1.30 -13.31 7.24
CA ILE A 215 0.00 -12.91 7.79
C ILE A 215 -0.20 -11.95 8.98
N ALA A 216 -1.05 -10.94 8.83
CA ALA A 216 -1.36 -10.01 9.92
C ALA A 216 -2.01 -10.72 11.12
N ALA A 217 -2.86 -11.72 10.87
CA ALA A 217 -3.46 -12.54 11.92
C ALA A 217 -2.41 -13.35 12.68
N GLY A 218 -1.46 -13.96 11.98
CA GLY A 218 -0.31 -14.64 12.61
C GLY A 218 0.51 -13.72 13.50
N ASN A 219 0.74 -12.46 13.08
CA ASN A 219 1.45 -11.45 13.85
C ASN A 219 0.64 -10.91 15.06
N SER A 220 -0.67 -11.10 15.07
CA SER A 220 -1.58 -10.43 16.02
C SER A 220 -1.48 -10.95 17.46
N LYS A 221 -0.96 -12.16 17.68
CA LYS A 221 -1.02 -12.94 18.93
C LYS A 221 -2.46 -13.17 19.41
N ASP A 222 -3.44 -13.11 18.53
CA ASP A 222 -4.86 -13.29 18.85
C ASP A 222 -5.29 -14.72 18.54
N ILE A 223 -5.33 -15.57 19.58
CA ILE A 223 -5.68 -16.98 19.46
C ILE A 223 -7.14 -17.21 19.01
N SER A 224 -8.02 -16.22 19.19
CA SER A 224 -9.42 -16.32 18.75
C SER A 224 -9.54 -16.48 17.21
N LEU A 225 -8.51 -16.04 16.46
CA LEU A 225 -8.45 -16.15 15.01
C LEU A 225 -8.09 -17.55 14.50
N ILE A 226 -7.60 -18.45 15.37
CA ILE A 226 -7.12 -19.79 14.97
C ILE A 226 -8.18 -20.57 14.20
N LYS A 227 -9.43 -20.58 14.67
CA LYS A 227 -10.53 -21.28 13.99
C LYS A 227 -10.74 -20.76 12.57
N LYS A 228 -10.68 -19.44 12.39
CA LYS A 228 -10.85 -18.79 11.11
C LYS A 228 -9.66 -19.05 10.18
N ILE A 229 -8.43 -19.00 10.70
CA ILE A 229 -7.22 -19.29 9.93
C ILE A 229 -7.23 -20.76 9.45
N LYS A 230 -7.62 -21.68 10.32
CA LYS A 230 -7.74 -23.12 9.96
C LYS A 230 -8.67 -23.39 8.77
N SER A 231 -9.71 -22.56 8.56
CA SER A 231 -10.61 -22.76 7.40
C SER A 231 -9.91 -22.54 6.05
N PHE A 232 -8.79 -21.80 6.00
CA PHE A 232 -8.03 -21.58 4.79
C PHE A 232 -7.03 -22.70 4.47
N LEU A 233 -6.80 -23.64 5.37
CA LEU A 233 -5.95 -24.82 5.09
C LEU A 233 -6.50 -25.70 3.96
N ASN A 234 -7.81 -25.66 3.71
CA ASN A 234 -8.46 -26.40 2.63
C ASN A 234 -8.75 -25.54 1.40
N SER A 235 -8.11 -24.36 1.30
CA SER A 235 -8.27 -23.48 0.14
C SER A 235 -7.71 -24.13 -1.13
N GLU A 236 -8.36 -23.92 -2.27
CA GLU A 236 -7.82 -24.29 -3.58
C GLU A 236 -6.50 -23.58 -3.91
N TYR A 237 -6.28 -22.37 -3.32
CA TYR A 237 -5.10 -21.55 -3.53
C TYR A 237 -4.00 -21.91 -2.53
N ASP A 238 -2.88 -22.42 -3.02
CA ASP A 238 -1.68 -22.73 -2.23
C ASP A 238 -1.14 -21.51 -1.47
N MET A 239 -1.20 -20.34 -2.07
CA MET A 239 -0.86 -19.07 -1.42
C MET A 239 -1.61 -18.87 -0.09
N LEU A 240 -2.90 -19.18 -0.04
CA LEU A 240 -3.70 -19.06 1.18
C LEU A 240 -3.39 -20.17 2.18
N ARG A 241 -3.17 -21.40 1.68
CA ARG A 241 -2.75 -22.52 2.56
C ARG A 241 -1.41 -22.21 3.21
N GLY A 242 -0.40 -21.78 2.44
CA GLY A 242 0.94 -21.44 2.97
C GLY A 242 0.93 -20.26 3.95
N ALA A 243 0.13 -19.23 3.67
CA ALA A 243 -0.07 -18.13 4.62
C ALA A 243 -0.76 -18.61 5.92
N SER A 244 -1.72 -19.54 5.82
CA SER A 244 -2.42 -20.11 6.97
C SER A 244 -1.51 -20.97 7.85
N VAL A 245 -0.72 -21.85 7.23
CA VAL A 245 0.28 -22.68 7.93
C VAL A 245 1.25 -21.78 8.71
N TRP A 246 1.80 -20.75 8.04
CA TRP A 246 2.68 -19.80 8.70
C TRP A 246 2.00 -19.09 9.88
N ALA A 247 0.76 -18.60 9.68
CA ALA A 247 0.01 -17.90 10.74
C ALA A 247 -0.28 -18.80 11.93
N LEU A 248 -0.68 -20.06 11.68
CA LEU A 248 -0.92 -21.06 12.73
C LEU A 248 0.36 -21.39 13.50
N LYS A 249 1.51 -21.49 12.83
CA LYS A 249 2.82 -21.66 13.47
C LYS A 249 3.16 -20.51 14.45
N GLN A 250 2.67 -19.28 14.19
CA GLN A 250 2.90 -18.15 15.10
C GLN A 250 1.95 -18.14 16.31
N LEU A 251 0.79 -18.83 16.24
CA LEU A 251 -0.28 -18.74 17.24
C LEU A 251 -0.47 -20.01 18.07
N LEU A 252 -0.11 -21.17 17.54
CA LEU A 252 -0.23 -22.46 18.22
C LEU A 252 0.98 -22.75 19.11
N THR A 253 0.79 -23.61 20.10
CA THR A 253 1.91 -24.24 20.80
C THR A 253 2.68 -25.16 19.83
N SER A 254 3.94 -25.43 20.13
CA SER A 254 4.76 -26.33 19.29
C SER A 254 4.10 -27.71 19.11
N ASN A 255 3.52 -28.26 20.19
CA ASN A 255 2.85 -29.56 20.15
C ASN A 255 1.58 -29.54 19.28
N ASP A 256 0.74 -28.51 19.43
CA ASP A 256 -0.47 -28.38 18.61
C ASP A 256 -0.15 -28.14 17.14
N PHE A 257 0.92 -27.42 16.85
CA PHE A 257 1.36 -27.21 15.47
C PHE A 257 1.89 -28.50 14.83
N GLU A 258 2.71 -29.30 15.54
CA GLU A 258 3.18 -30.60 15.03
C GLU A 258 2.04 -31.59 14.81
N ASN A 259 1.04 -31.62 15.67
CA ASN A 259 -0.17 -32.42 15.48
C ASN A 259 -0.96 -31.99 14.23
N LEU A 260 -1.09 -30.67 14.02
CA LEU A 260 -1.72 -30.11 12.82
C LEU A 260 -0.94 -30.51 11.55
N LYS A 261 0.39 -30.37 11.58
CA LYS A 261 1.29 -30.70 10.48
C LYS A 261 1.15 -32.17 10.06
N LYS A 262 1.23 -33.11 11.02
CA LYS A 262 1.05 -34.53 10.75
C LYS A 262 -0.27 -34.85 10.05
N LYS A 263 -1.35 -34.16 10.44
CA LYS A 263 -2.67 -34.33 9.85
C LYS A 263 -2.79 -33.82 8.43
N HIS A 264 -2.15 -32.68 8.10
CA HIS A 264 -2.34 -32.01 6.82
C HIS A 264 -1.23 -32.31 5.80
N LEU A 265 -0.03 -32.68 6.23
CA LEU A 265 1.11 -32.91 5.34
C LEU A 265 0.84 -33.95 4.25
N ASN A 266 0.07 -35.02 4.59
CA ASN A 266 -0.24 -36.08 3.65
C ASN A 266 -1.18 -35.67 2.50
N TYR A 267 -1.85 -34.54 2.63
CA TYR A 267 -2.81 -34.03 1.64
C TYR A 267 -2.26 -32.81 0.87
N GLU A 268 -1.17 -32.20 1.35
CA GLU A 268 -0.59 -31.04 0.69
C GLU A 268 0.25 -31.45 -0.52
N LYS A 269 -0.01 -30.82 -1.65
CA LYS A 269 0.67 -31.09 -2.93
C LYS A 269 1.65 -29.99 -3.34
N SER A 270 1.52 -28.80 -2.75
CA SER A 270 2.37 -27.68 -3.10
C SER A 270 3.61 -27.63 -2.20
N ILE A 271 4.77 -27.55 -2.81
CA ILE A 271 6.05 -27.37 -2.10
C ILE A 271 6.14 -26.00 -1.41
N GLU A 272 5.32 -25.06 -1.83
CA GLU A 272 5.25 -23.69 -1.29
C GLU A 272 4.51 -23.61 0.06
N VAL A 273 3.79 -24.65 0.48
CA VAL A 273 3.00 -24.72 1.72
C VAL A 273 3.79 -25.41 2.83
#